data_0bcf72bee756a3356c4ffbbe5e1f8f04
#
_entry.id   0bcf72bee756a3356c4ffbbe5e1f8f04
#
_cell.length_a   1.000
_cell.length_b   1.000
_cell.length_c   1.000
_cell.angle_alpha   90.00
_cell.angle_beta   90.00
_cell.angle_gamma   90.00
#
_symmetry.space_group_name_H-M   'P 1'
#
loop_
_entity.id
_entity.type
_entity.pdbx_description
1 polymer ?
#
loop_
_entity_poly.entity_id
_entity_poly.type
_entity_poly.pdbx_seq_one_letter_code
_entity_poly.pdbx_strand_id
1 'polypeptide(L)'
;QRQMCIRDSVTSSTPYLWINAAEVAFLKAEYELRWGTKDAAKALYEQAIRLSFEDKGAKDADAYIADKTRKPAAYNDPLGNYSATALSSITIAWEDDSAEGADKAAIKERNLERIITQKWIAIFPLGVEAWSEHRRTGYPRLLPAVEDKSGGTVDLAQGARRLPYPVEEYDKNNANLQEAVQMLNSESQGSRKGDGMGTRVWWDVKPYNN
;
A
#
# COMPACT_ATOMS: atom_id res chain seq x y z
N GLN A 1 14.62 -25.76 0.39
CA GLN A 1 13.85 -25.37 -0.81
C GLN A 1 12.68 -24.53 -0.35
N ARG A 2 12.74 -23.22 -0.59
CA ARG A 2 11.59 -22.33 -0.43
C ARG A 2 10.71 -22.50 -1.65
N GLN A 3 9.69 -23.33 -1.56
CA GLN A 3 8.56 -23.24 -2.45
C GLN A 3 7.82 -21.95 -2.09
N MET A 4 7.62 -21.09 -3.08
CA MET A 4 6.95 -19.82 -2.86
C MET A 4 5.51 -20.06 -2.41
N CYS A 5 5.11 -19.40 -1.33
CA CYS A 5 3.76 -19.49 -0.73
C CYS A 5 2.60 -19.32 -1.74
N ILE A 6 2.82 -18.61 -2.84
CA ILE A 6 1.86 -18.45 -3.94
C ILE A 6 1.45 -19.80 -4.54
N ARG A 7 2.39 -20.75 -4.66
CA ARG A 7 2.09 -22.05 -5.26
C ARG A 7 1.16 -22.92 -4.43
N ASP A 8 1.17 -22.71 -3.13
CA ASP A 8 0.33 -23.45 -2.19
C ASP A 8 -1.01 -22.73 -1.96
N SER A 9 -1.07 -21.43 -2.20
CA SER A 9 -2.26 -20.61 -1.96
C SER A 9 -3.12 -20.41 -3.21
N VAL A 10 -2.54 -20.54 -4.42
CA VAL A 10 -3.23 -20.34 -5.70
C VAL A 10 -3.06 -21.58 -6.56
N THR A 11 -4.15 -22.28 -6.85
CA THR A 11 -4.22 -23.45 -7.73
C THR A 11 -4.96 -23.10 -9.02
N SER A 12 -4.95 -24.01 -10.00
CA SER A 12 -5.71 -23.83 -11.24
C SER A 12 -7.23 -23.74 -11.04
N SER A 13 -7.73 -24.16 -9.89
CA SER A 13 -9.16 -24.12 -9.51
C SER A 13 -9.49 -22.99 -8.52
N THR A 14 -8.50 -22.19 -8.09
CA THR A 14 -8.75 -21.08 -7.19
C THR A 14 -9.56 -20.00 -7.91
N PRO A 15 -10.71 -19.56 -7.35
CA PRO A 15 -11.49 -18.49 -7.93
C PRO A 15 -10.66 -17.20 -8.08
N TYR A 16 -10.81 -16.52 -9.20
CA TYR A 16 -10.17 -15.23 -9.39
C TYR A 16 -10.91 -14.16 -8.60
N LEU A 17 -10.21 -13.54 -7.66
CA LEU A 17 -10.74 -12.44 -6.87
C LEU A 17 -10.70 -11.16 -7.70
N TRP A 18 -11.86 -10.49 -7.88
CA TRP A 18 -11.95 -9.17 -8.51
C TRP A 18 -12.02 -8.07 -7.46
N ILE A 19 -12.88 -8.26 -6.48
CA ILE A 19 -13.12 -7.36 -5.35
C ILE A 19 -13.77 -8.17 -4.23
N ASN A 20 -13.48 -7.85 -2.98
CA ASN A 20 -14.15 -8.48 -1.84
C ASN A 20 -14.89 -7.47 -0.96
N ALA A 21 -15.75 -7.96 -0.09
CA ALA A 21 -16.54 -7.13 0.81
C ALA A 21 -15.67 -6.33 1.80
N ALA A 22 -14.55 -6.91 2.24
CA ALA A 22 -13.62 -6.25 3.13
C ALA A 22 -12.99 -5.02 2.47
N GLU A 23 -12.59 -5.12 1.21
CA GLU A 23 -12.05 -4.00 0.44
C GLU A 23 -13.02 -2.83 0.37
N VAL A 24 -14.29 -3.12 0.02
CA VAL A 24 -15.34 -2.09 -0.04
C VAL A 24 -15.55 -1.43 1.32
N ALA A 25 -15.53 -2.20 2.41
CA ALA A 25 -15.67 -1.66 3.76
C ALA A 25 -14.47 -0.78 4.14
N PHE A 26 -13.23 -1.15 3.77
CA PHE A 26 -12.05 -0.30 3.97
C PHE A 26 -12.11 1.00 3.16
N LEU A 27 -12.58 0.97 1.91
CA LEU A 27 -12.79 2.17 1.11
C LEU A 27 -13.80 3.11 1.75
N LYS A 28 -14.90 2.57 2.29
CA LYS A 28 -15.87 3.35 3.06
C LYS A 28 -15.27 3.91 4.34
N ALA A 29 -14.45 3.12 5.06
CA ALA A 29 -13.76 3.60 6.27
C ALA A 29 -12.82 4.77 5.96
N GLU A 30 -12.08 4.71 4.85
CA GLU A 30 -11.24 5.82 4.40
C GLU A 30 -12.10 7.05 4.03
N TYR A 31 -13.21 6.86 3.33
CA TYR A 31 -14.13 7.95 3.01
C TYR A 31 -14.63 8.67 4.27
N GLU A 32 -15.13 7.91 5.24
CA GLU A 32 -15.60 8.46 6.52
C GLU A 32 -14.49 9.14 7.32
N LEU A 33 -13.29 8.59 7.30
CA LEU A 33 -12.13 9.21 7.95
C LEU A 33 -11.78 10.56 7.33
N ARG A 34 -11.91 10.71 6.00
CA ARG A 34 -11.54 11.94 5.28
C ARG A 34 -12.62 13.01 5.34
N TRP A 35 -13.87 12.62 5.13
CA TRP A 35 -14.99 13.54 4.87
C TRP A 35 -16.23 13.31 5.74
N GLY A 36 -16.31 12.20 6.46
CA GLY A 36 -17.41 11.84 7.32
C GLY A 36 -17.10 11.98 8.80
N THR A 37 -17.48 10.98 9.59
CA THR A 37 -17.31 10.95 11.04
C THR A 37 -16.31 9.88 11.48
N LYS A 38 -15.60 10.16 12.58
CA LYS A 38 -14.62 9.23 13.15
C LYS A 38 -15.25 7.93 13.63
N ASP A 39 -16.44 8.02 14.21
CA ASP A 39 -17.13 6.84 14.73
C ASP A 39 -17.57 5.91 13.59
N ALA A 40 -18.07 6.48 12.48
CA ALA A 40 -18.39 5.72 11.29
C ALA A 40 -17.13 5.10 10.67
N ALA A 41 -16.03 5.86 10.59
CA ALA A 41 -14.74 5.35 10.08
C ALA A 41 -14.24 4.17 10.91
N LYS A 42 -14.27 4.29 12.26
CA LYS A 42 -13.88 3.21 13.16
C LYS A 42 -14.77 1.97 13.00
N ALA A 43 -16.08 2.16 12.99
CA ALA A 43 -17.03 1.05 12.86
C ALA A 43 -16.82 0.29 11.53
N LEU A 44 -16.60 1.01 10.43
CA LEU A 44 -16.32 0.42 9.12
C LEU A 44 -14.95 -0.26 9.05
N TYR A 45 -13.93 0.30 9.68
CA TYR A 45 -12.60 -0.32 9.81
C TYR A 45 -12.68 -1.66 10.54
N GLU A 46 -13.36 -1.70 11.68
CA GLU A 46 -13.55 -2.93 12.46
C GLU A 46 -14.39 -3.96 11.68
N GLN A 47 -15.45 -3.51 11.01
CA GLN A 47 -16.26 -4.37 10.14
C GLN A 47 -15.43 -4.95 9.00
N ALA A 48 -14.58 -4.16 8.36
CA ALA A 48 -13.73 -4.60 7.26
C ALA A 48 -12.75 -5.70 7.69
N ILE A 49 -12.18 -5.60 8.89
CA ILE A 49 -11.33 -6.65 9.45
C ILE A 49 -12.14 -7.94 9.68
N ARG A 50 -13.35 -7.86 10.25
CA ARG A 50 -14.21 -9.04 10.44
C ARG A 50 -14.53 -9.73 9.12
N LEU A 51 -14.89 -8.95 8.09
CA LEU A 51 -15.14 -9.46 6.74
C LEU A 51 -13.89 -10.11 6.12
N SER A 52 -12.71 -9.54 6.35
CA SER A 52 -11.45 -10.14 5.89
C SER A 52 -11.16 -11.47 6.59
N PHE A 53 -11.41 -11.57 7.89
CA PHE A 53 -11.26 -12.81 8.66
C PHE A 53 -12.23 -13.89 8.18
N GLU A 54 -13.48 -13.51 7.92
CA GLU A 54 -14.50 -14.41 7.38
C GLU A 54 -14.10 -14.94 5.99
N ASP A 55 -13.70 -14.06 5.07
CA ASP A 55 -13.25 -14.40 3.72
C ASP A 55 -12.07 -15.39 3.72
N LYS A 56 -11.14 -15.23 4.67
CA LYS A 56 -9.95 -16.08 4.79
C LYS A 56 -10.14 -17.28 5.73
N GLY A 57 -11.33 -17.47 6.33
CA GLY A 57 -11.59 -18.53 7.30
C GLY A 57 -10.77 -18.40 8.59
N ALA A 58 -10.29 -17.20 8.91
CA ALA A 58 -9.55 -16.92 10.13
C ALA A 58 -10.50 -16.74 11.33
N LYS A 59 -9.97 -16.89 12.56
CA LYS A 59 -10.74 -16.79 13.79
C LYS A 59 -10.23 -15.63 14.66
N ASP A 60 -11.02 -15.28 15.68
CA ASP A 60 -10.65 -14.30 16.70
C ASP A 60 -10.45 -12.87 16.19
N ALA A 61 -11.26 -12.46 15.21
CA ALA A 61 -11.23 -11.11 14.63
C ALA A 61 -11.36 -10.00 15.69
N ASP A 62 -12.24 -10.15 16.69
CA ASP A 62 -12.43 -9.13 17.73
C ASP A 62 -11.22 -9.00 18.66
N ALA A 63 -10.56 -10.11 18.99
CA ALA A 63 -9.31 -10.07 19.74
C ALA A 63 -8.19 -9.40 18.93
N TYR A 64 -8.14 -9.64 17.62
CA TYR A 64 -7.22 -8.96 16.71
C TYR A 64 -7.48 -7.45 16.63
N ILE A 65 -8.73 -7.03 16.46
CA ILE A 65 -9.15 -5.63 16.40
C ILE A 65 -8.79 -4.87 17.69
N ALA A 66 -8.92 -5.52 18.84
CA ALA A 66 -8.65 -4.91 20.14
C ALA A 66 -7.15 -4.83 20.49
N ASP A 67 -6.26 -5.37 19.67
CA ASP A 67 -4.84 -5.46 19.97
C ASP A 67 -4.14 -4.10 19.87
N LYS A 68 -3.71 -3.60 21.04
CA LYS A 68 -2.97 -2.34 21.21
C LYS A 68 -1.45 -2.54 21.30
N THR A 69 -0.96 -3.76 21.11
CA THR A 69 0.44 -4.13 21.38
C THR A 69 1.19 -4.53 20.12
N ARG A 70 0.60 -5.33 19.25
CA ARG A 70 1.24 -5.76 18.01
C ARG A 70 1.44 -4.60 17.04
N LYS A 71 2.64 -4.54 16.48
CA LYS A 71 3.11 -3.52 15.55
C LYS A 71 3.83 -4.21 14.39
N PRO A 72 4.02 -3.53 13.26
CA PRO A 72 4.93 -4.01 12.22
C PRO A 72 6.30 -4.32 12.81
N ALA A 73 6.82 -5.51 12.52
CA ALA A 73 8.09 -5.98 13.07
C ALA A 73 9.28 -5.52 12.22
N ALA A 74 10.46 -5.46 12.84
CA ALA A 74 11.70 -5.40 12.11
C ALA A 74 11.87 -6.67 11.26
N TYR A 75 12.47 -6.54 10.10
CA TYR A 75 12.78 -7.66 9.24
C TYR A 75 14.25 -8.07 9.43
N ASN A 76 14.47 -9.34 9.71
CA ASN A 76 15.79 -9.94 9.73
C ASN A 76 15.78 -11.10 8.74
N ASP A 77 16.61 -11.00 7.69
CA ASP A 77 16.75 -12.12 6.76
C ASP A 77 17.37 -13.32 7.48
N PRO A 78 16.74 -14.49 7.44
CA PRO A 78 17.30 -15.71 8.04
C PRO A 78 18.67 -16.10 7.48
N LEU A 79 19.02 -15.63 6.29
CA LEU A 79 20.32 -15.85 5.65
C LEU A 79 21.35 -14.76 6.00
N GLY A 80 20.96 -13.74 6.78
CA GLY A 80 21.86 -12.68 7.22
C GLY A 80 22.26 -11.65 6.16
N ASN A 81 21.61 -11.66 5.00
CA ASN A 81 21.97 -10.74 3.90
C ASN A 81 21.36 -9.36 4.06
N TYR A 82 20.28 -9.23 4.83
CA TYR A 82 19.55 -7.99 4.99
C TYR A 82 18.81 -7.91 6.31
N SER A 83 18.86 -6.76 6.93
CA SER A 83 18.07 -6.42 8.11
C SER A 83 17.54 -5.00 7.99
N ALA A 84 16.31 -4.78 8.40
CA ALA A 84 15.69 -3.46 8.42
C ALA A 84 14.87 -3.26 9.68
N THR A 85 14.91 -2.06 10.23
CA THR A 85 14.02 -1.67 11.33
C THR A 85 12.58 -1.55 10.86
N ALA A 86 11.63 -1.69 11.78
CA ALA A 86 10.23 -1.43 11.46
C ALA A 86 10.05 0.03 11.02
N LEU A 87 9.36 0.24 9.90
CA LEU A 87 9.10 1.58 9.34
C LEU A 87 7.82 2.22 9.91
N SER A 88 7.06 1.48 10.70
CA SER A 88 5.82 1.95 11.30
C SER A 88 5.70 1.50 12.75
N SER A 89 5.00 2.29 13.55
CA SER A 89 4.70 2.00 14.95
C SER A 89 3.20 1.85 15.22
N ILE A 90 2.35 1.81 14.16
CA ILE A 90 0.91 1.65 14.33
C ILE A 90 0.58 0.32 14.99
N THR A 91 -0.45 0.34 15.84
CA THR A 91 -1.08 -0.88 16.36
C THR A 91 -2.29 -1.25 15.51
N ILE A 92 -2.88 -2.42 15.76
CA ILE A 92 -4.10 -2.85 15.06
C ILE A 92 -5.30 -2.05 15.57
N ALA A 93 -5.42 -1.89 16.90
CA ALA A 93 -6.52 -1.16 17.49
C ALA A 93 -6.58 0.29 17.00
N TRP A 94 -7.80 0.75 16.73
CA TRP A 94 -8.09 2.14 16.37
C TRP A 94 -7.56 3.10 17.43
N GLU A 95 -7.00 4.22 17.00
CA GLU A 95 -6.50 5.26 17.90
C GLU A 95 -7.55 6.35 18.08
N ASP A 96 -7.90 6.62 19.34
CA ASP A 96 -8.86 7.64 19.72
C ASP A 96 -8.16 9.01 19.83
N ASP A 97 -8.85 10.06 19.40
CA ASP A 97 -8.39 11.44 19.43
C ASP A 97 -9.18 12.32 20.41
N SER A 98 -9.95 11.69 21.32
CA SER A 98 -10.78 12.39 22.30
C SER A 98 -9.98 12.98 23.46
N ALA A 99 -8.73 12.56 23.66
CA ALA A 99 -7.90 13.08 24.74
C ALA A 99 -7.61 14.59 24.57
N GLU A 100 -7.61 15.34 25.67
CA GLU A 100 -7.24 16.74 25.68
C GLU A 100 -5.77 16.90 25.24
N GLY A 101 -5.53 17.84 24.31
CA GLY A 101 -4.18 18.07 23.74
C GLY A 101 -3.74 17.05 22.69
N ALA A 102 -4.60 16.09 22.29
CA ALA A 102 -4.27 15.15 21.24
C ALA A 102 -4.02 15.83 19.90
N ASP A 103 -2.93 15.45 19.23
CA ASP A 103 -2.69 15.83 17.84
C ASP A 103 -3.63 15.06 16.90
N LYS A 104 -4.81 15.65 16.66
CA LYS A 104 -5.88 15.04 15.86
C LYS A 104 -5.45 14.79 14.42
N ALA A 105 -4.58 15.62 13.86
CA ALA A 105 -4.11 15.46 12.49
C ALA A 105 -3.17 14.25 12.39
N ALA A 106 -2.23 14.11 13.31
CA ALA A 106 -1.35 12.95 13.37
C ALA A 106 -2.11 11.66 13.66
N ILE A 107 -3.11 11.69 14.54
CA ILE A 107 -3.95 10.52 14.83
C ILE A 107 -4.77 10.12 13.59
N LYS A 108 -5.35 11.09 12.88
CA LYS A 108 -6.08 10.86 11.64
C LYS A 108 -5.18 10.17 10.60
N GLU A 109 -3.94 10.64 10.46
CA GLU A 109 -2.98 10.06 9.54
C GLU A 109 -2.57 8.64 9.94
N ARG A 110 -2.33 8.37 11.23
CA ARG A 110 -2.06 7.01 11.71
C ARG A 110 -3.27 6.05 11.55
N ASN A 111 -4.48 6.56 11.68
CA ASN A 111 -5.68 5.76 11.40
C ASN A 111 -5.86 5.50 9.90
N LEU A 112 -5.48 6.44 9.04
CA LEU A 112 -5.40 6.19 7.60
C LEU A 112 -4.39 5.07 7.29
N GLU A 113 -3.20 5.12 7.89
CA GLU A 113 -2.18 4.06 7.76
C GLU A 113 -2.73 2.70 8.19
N ARG A 114 -3.52 2.63 9.30
CA ARG A 114 -4.20 1.41 9.75
C ARG A 114 -5.17 0.86 8.71
N ILE A 115 -6.06 1.72 8.21
CA ILE A 115 -7.05 1.35 7.19
C ILE A 115 -6.37 0.76 5.97
N ILE A 116 -5.39 1.47 5.41
CA ILE A 116 -4.72 1.03 4.18
C ILE A 116 -3.87 -0.21 4.40
N THR A 117 -3.19 -0.32 5.54
CA THR A 117 -2.40 -1.52 5.87
C THR A 117 -3.28 -2.76 6.00
N GLN A 118 -4.44 -2.66 6.67
CA GLN A 118 -5.38 -3.76 6.78
C GLN A 118 -6.06 -4.07 5.44
N LYS A 119 -6.41 -3.05 4.65
CA LYS A 119 -6.89 -3.24 3.27
C LYS A 119 -5.86 -4.02 2.45
N TRP A 120 -4.59 -3.63 2.50
CA TRP A 120 -3.50 -4.27 1.76
C TRP A 120 -3.38 -5.77 2.07
N ILE A 121 -3.58 -6.16 3.34
CA ILE A 121 -3.62 -7.56 3.77
C ILE A 121 -4.88 -8.27 3.23
N ALA A 122 -6.04 -7.62 3.32
CA ALA A 122 -7.34 -8.19 2.95
C ALA A 122 -7.46 -8.48 1.45
N ILE A 123 -6.86 -7.64 0.60
CA ILE A 123 -6.94 -7.78 -0.86
C ILE A 123 -5.94 -8.78 -1.44
N PHE A 124 -5.12 -9.45 -0.62
CA PHE A 124 -4.26 -10.52 -1.14
C PHE A 124 -5.11 -11.59 -1.88
N PRO A 125 -4.75 -11.97 -3.14
CA PRO A 125 -3.48 -11.74 -3.84
C PRO A 125 -3.53 -10.65 -4.95
N LEU A 126 -4.37 -9.62 -4.84
CA LEU A 126 -4.52 -8.56 -5.85
C LEU A 126 -3.31 -7.60 -5.83
N GLY A 127 -2.18 -8.04 -6.37
CA GLY A 127 -0.93 -7.29 -6.32
C GLY A 127 -0.97 -5.93 -7.02
N VAL A 128 -1.68 -5.80 -8.14
CA VAL A 128 -1.81 -4.54 -8.89
C VAL A 128 -2.60 -3.51 -8.09
N GLU A 129 -3.70 -3.94 -7.44
CA GLU A 129 -4.49 -3.07 -6.55
C GLU A 129 -3.67 -2.64 -5.34
N ALA A 130 -2.97 -3.58 -4.70
CA ALA A 130 -2.09 -3.28 -3.58
C ALA A 130 -0.98 -2.27 -3.95
N TRP A 131 -0.40 -2.39 -5.13
CA TRP A 131 0.58 -1.45 -5.65
C TRP A 131 -0.03 -0.08 -5.93
N SER A 132 -1.25 -0.02 -6.46
CA SER A 132 -1.97 1.23 -6.70
C SER A 132 -2.29 1.96 -5.39
N GLU A 133 -2.75 1.24 -4.37
CA GLU A 133 -3.00 1.79 -3.04
C GLU A 133 -1.73 2.35 -2.39
N HIS A 134 -0.64 1.60 -2.46
CA HIS A 134 0.65 2.06 -1.93
C HIS A 134 1.12 3.35 -2.63
N ARG A 135 1.00 3.45 -3.94
CA ARG A 135 1.36 4.68 -4.67
C ARG A 135 0.45 5.86 -4.31
N ARG A 136 -0.85 5.60 -4.17
CA ARG A 136 -1.85 6.64 -3.84
C ARG A 136 -1.69 7.18 -2.43
N THR A 137 -1.35 6.34 -1.46
CA THR A 137 -1.41 6.67 -0.03
C THR A 137 -0.06 6.71 0.67
N GLY A 138 0.98 6.09 0.10
CA GLY A 138 2.24 5.84 0.78
C GLY A 138 2.19 4.68 1.78
N TYR A 139 1.06 3.97 1.88
CA TYR A 139 0.85 2.88 2.83
C TYR A 139 0.53 1.55 2.14
N PRO A 140 0.84 0.41 2.76
CA PRO A 140 1.67 0.28 3.96
C PRO A 140 3.10 0.78 3.73
N ARG A 141 3.84 1.08 4.79
CA ARG A 141 5.26 1.41 4.69
C ARG A 141 6.04 0.16 4.35
N LEU A 142 6.45 0.05 3.09
CA LEU A 142 7.18 -1.11 2.58
C LEU A 142 8.68 -0.90 2.74
N LEU A 143 9.39 -1.97 3.08
CA LEU A 143 10.85 -1.94 3.14
C LEU A 143 11.43 -1.68 1.75
N PRO A 144 12.44 -0.80 1.62
CA PRO A 144 13.09 -0.54 0.36
C PRO A 144 13.81 -1.78 -0.17
N ALA A 145 13.99 -1.86 -1.48
CA ALA A 145 14.80 -2.89 -2.08
C ALA A 145 16.28 -2.69 -1.69
N VAL A 146 17.00 -3.79 -1.48
CA VAL A 146 18.41 -3.77 -1.04
C VAL A 146 19.36 -3.42 -2.18
N GLU A 147 19.02 -3.88 -3.39
CA GLU A 147 19.90 -3.79 -4.56
C GLU A 147 19.10 -3.30 -5.77
N ASP A 148 19.68 -2.34 -6.49
CA ASP A 148 19.14 -1.89 -7.76
C ASP A 148 19.61 -2.79 -8.91
N LYS A 149 18.67 -3.58 -9.44
CA LYS A 149 18.87 -4.35 -10.68
C LYS A 149 18.12 -3.76 -11.86
N SER A 150 17.56 -2.56 -11.70
CA SER A 150 16.78 -1.87 -12.73
C SER A 150 17.62 -1.01 -13.67
N GLY A 151 18.94 -0.92 -13.44
CA GLY A 151 19.81 -0.01 -14.18
C GLY A 151 19.51 1.48 -13.87
N GLY A 152 19.05 1.79 -12.66
CA GLY A 152 18.75 3.16 -12.21
C GLY A 152 17.39 3.69 -12.65
N THR A 153 16.52 2.87 -13.22
CA THR A 153 15.17 3.28 -13.64
C THR A 153 14.17 3.33 -12.50
N VAL A 154 14.45 2.64 -11.39
CA VAL A 154 13.66 2.62 -10.16
C VAL A 154 14.37 3.44 -9.08
N ASP A 155 13.60 4.16 -8.27
CA ASP A 155 14.09 4.71 -7.01
C ASP A 155 13.94 3.63 -5.94
N LEU A 156 15.05 3.15 -5.37
CA LEU A 156 15.03 2.07 -4.39
C LEU A 156 14.23 2.39 -3.14
N ALA A 157 14.24 3.65 -2.71
CA ALA A 157 13.51 4.07 -1.52
C ALA A 157 11.98 4.10 -1.76
N GLN A 158 11.56 4.38 -2.98
CA GLN A 158 10.15 4.56 -3.33
C GLN A 158 9.55 3.40 -4.11
N GLY A 159 10.38 2.51 -4.65
CA GLY A 159 9.96 1.43 -5.52
C GLY A 159 9.49 1.91 -6.89
N ALA A 160 8.90 1.00 -7.66
CA ALA A 160 8.35 1.32 -8.98
C ALA A 160 7.06 2.14 -8.83
N ARG A 161 7.00 3.29 -9.51
CA ARG A 161 5.86 4.23 -9.46
C ARG A 161 4.99 4.15 -10.71
N ARG A 162 5.53 3.72 -11.83
CA ARG A 162 4.83 3.46 -13.09
C ARG A 162 5.57 2.41 -13.91
N LEU A 163 4.93 1.92 -14.95
CA LEU A 163 5.62 1.19 -16.01
C LEU A 163 6.12 2.19 -17.06
N PRO A 164 7.30 1.99 -17.65
CA PRO A 164 7.76 2.78 -18.80
C PRO A 164 6.86 2.51 -20.02
N TYR A 165 6.92 3.36 -20.99
CA TYR A 165 6.24 3.13 -22.27
C TYR A 165 6.84 1.89 -22.97
N PRO A 166 6.04 1.10 -23.70
CA PRO A 166 6.53 -0.03 -24.47
C PRO A 166 7.52 0.40 -25.57
N VAL A 167 8.42 -0.49 -25.92
CA VAL A 167 9.45 -0.23 -26.94
C VAL A 167 8.82 0.14 -28.30
N GLU A 168 7.67 -0.43 -28.60
CA GLU A 168 6.92 -0.15 -29.84
C GLU A 168 6.52 1.32 -29.98
N GLU A 169 6.31 2.04 -28.89
CA GLU A 169 6.00 3.47 -28.91
C GLU A 169 7.21 4.29 -29.36
N TYR A 170 8.40 3.86 -28.98
CA TYR A 170 9.64 4.51 -29.45
C TYR A 170 9.86 4.35 -30.94
N ASP A 171 9.49 3.19 -31.50
CA ASP A 171 9.71 2.87 -32.90
C ASP A 171 8.61 3.42 -33.82
N LYS A 172 7.35 3.34 -33.35
CA LYS A 172 6.17 3.58 -34.23
C LYS A 172 5.44 4.90 -33.96
N ASN A 173 5.63 5.48 -32.78
CA ASN A 173 4.87 6.64 -32.30
C ASN A 173 5.75 7.66 -31.55
N ASN A 174 7.01 7.79 -31.95
CA ASN A 174 8.02 8.57 -31.23
C ASN A 174 7.61 10.03 -30.98
N ALA A 175 6.98 10.69 -31.96
CA ALA A 175 6.59 12.09 -31.82
C ALA A 175 5.62 12.31 -30.65
N ASN A 176 4.55 11.51 -30.57
CA ASN A 176 3.59 11.58 -29.45
C ASN A 176 4.21 11.10 -28.14
N LEU A 177 5.12 10.12 -28.20
CA LEU A 177 5.85 9.65 -27.03
C LEU A 177 6.69 10.78 -26.41
N GLN A 178 7.43 11.55 -27.22
CA GLN A 178 8.22 12.68 -26.73
C GLN A 178 7.36 13.75 -26.07
N GLU A 179 6.19 14.05 -26.63
CA GLU A 179 5.21 14.94 -26.01
C GLU A 179 4.73 14.42 -24.66
N ALA A 180 4.34 13.14 -24.59
CA ALA A 180 3.92 12.49 -23.33
C ALA A 180 5.02 12.50 -22.26
N VAL A 181 6.28 12.28 -22.65
CA VAL A 181 7.44 12.35 -21.74
C VAL A 181 7.66 13.79 -21.25
N GLN A 182 7.46 14.80 -22.09
CA GLN A 182 7.52 16.20 -21.66
C GLN A 182 6.41 16.53 -20.64
N MET A 183 5.19 16.04 -20.85
CA MET A 183 4.11 16.17 -19.88
C MET A 183 4.47 15.50 -18.53
N LEU A 184 4.99 14.27 -18.56
CA LEU A 184 5.49 13.59 -17.34
C LEU A 184 6.55 14.43 -16.62
N ASN A 185 7.46 15.06 -17.35
CA ASN A 185 8.51 15.90 -16.78
C ASN A 185 7.96 17.16 -16.10
N SER A 186 6.89 17.74 -16.62
CA SER A 186 6.28 18.96 -16.10
C SER A 186 5.34 18.69 -14.92
N GLU A 187 4.61 17.57 -14.94
CA GLU A 187 3.54 17.26 -13.99
C GLU A 187 4.00 16.36 -12.82
N SER A 188 5.09 15.61 -13.00
CA SER A 188 5.58 14.70 -11.95
C SER A 188 6.00 15.42 -10.69
N GLN A 189 5.44 14.99 -9.55
CA GLN A 189 5.78 15.49 -8.21
C GLN A 189 7.06 14.87 -7.65
N GLY A 190 7.61 13.86 -8.30
CA GLY A 190 8.82 13.17 -7.87
C GLY A 190 10.12 13.86 -8.30
N SER A 191 11.22 13.45 -7.70
CA SER A 191 12.58 13.85 -8.10
C SER A 191 13.03 13.18 -9.41
N ARG A 192 12.42 12.06 -9.77
CA ARG A 192 12.69 11.33 -11.01
C ARG A 192 11.85 11.91 -12.15
N LYS A 193 12.46 11.98 -13.32
CA LYS A 193 11.87 12.53 -14.55
C LYS A 193 12.06 11.55 -15.71
N GLY A 194 11.38 11.81 -16.80
CA GLY A 194 11.46 10.98 -18.00
C GLY A 194 10.62 9.73 -17.94
N ASP A 195 10.85 8.83 -18.92
CA ASP A 195 10.12 7.57 -19.05
C ASP A 195 10.75 6.47 -18.18
N GLY A 196 10.96 6.75 -16.90
CA GLY A 196 11.49 5.79 -15.93
C GLY A 196 10.42 5.21 -15.00
N MET A 197 10.72 4.08 -14.40
CA MET A 197 9.84 3.46 -13.40
C MET A 197 9.76 4.26 -12.10
N GLY A 198 10.73 5.12 -11.81
CA GLY A 198 10.73 6.00 -10.64
C GLY A 198 9.98 7.32 -10.84
N THR A 199 9.53 7.62 -12.05
CA THR A 199 8.74 8.83 -12.34
C THR A 199 7.32 8.65 -11.84
N ARG A 200 6.79 9.65 -11.12
CA ARG A 200 5.43 9.60 -10.58
C ARG A 200 4.40 9.99 -11.63
N VAL A 201 3.24 9.38 -11.56
CA VAL A 201 2.04 9.79 -12.31
C VAL A 201 1.34 10.93 -11.57
N TRP A 202 0.45 11.67 -12.25
CA TRP A 202 -0.19 12.89 -11.76
C TRP A 202 -0.92 12.76 -10.42
N TRP A 203 -1.50 11.60 -10.12
CA TRP A 203 -2.23 11.33 -8.88
C TRP A 203 -1.35 10.80 -7.74
N ASP A 204 -0.10 10.44 -8.03
CA ASP A 204 0.88 9.96 -7.05
C ASP A 204 1.61 11.14 -6.41
N VAL A 205 0.89 11.88 -5.59
CA VAL A 205 1.32 13.19 -5.06
C VAL A 205 1.72 13.15 -3.58
N LYS A 206 1.42 12.07 -2.86
CA LYS A 206 1.72 11.99 -1.44
C LYS A 206 3.24 11.91 -1.22
N PRO A 207 3.82 12.77 -0.34
CA PRO A 207 5.23 12.65 0.01
C PRO A 207 5.52 11.28 0.63
N TYR A 208 6.65 10.69 0.27
CA TYR A 208 7.18 9.55 1.01
C TYR A 208 7.78 10.07 2.31
N ASN A 209 7.13 9.76 3.41
CA ASN A 209 7.73 9.90 4.73
C ASN A 209 8.43 8.57 5.03
N ASN A 210 9.72 8.51 4.71
CA ASN A 210 10.59 7.46 5.19
C ASN A 210 10.83 7.61 6.69
#